data_b4ff8196a79c87172d21f6080cc59b38
#
_entry.id   b4ff8196a79c87172d21f6080cc59b38
#
_cell.length_a   1.000
_cell.length_b   1.000
_cell.length_c   1.000
_cell.angle_alpha   90.00
_cell.angle_beta   90.00
_cell.angle_gamma   90.00
#
_symmetry.space_group_name_H-M   'P 1'
#
loop_
_entity.id
_entity.type
_entity.pdbx_description
1 polymer ?
#
loop_
_entity_poly.entity_id
_entity_poly.type
_entity_poly.pdbx_seq_one_letter_code
_entity_poly.pdbx_strand_id
1 'polypeptide(L)'
;MSDRKLSMFRNTGLSYAGQAYALLIGILVLPFYLGHLGAEAYGLIGFFAVLQAWLQLLDAGLSPSLVHRIAHYRGRLASGAQCYEPGQLLRSFEIIFLPLASLTVLSVYFSSGWIAHQWLQAQELSTDTIVQCISLMGLMVGLKLYATLYKSGLQGLELHAWLNGANILIATLRYFGGLFLVANVSQNPLDFFLFQTAVALFETLVFAIKAYALMPNPTILTGFDWAVVKPVLPFAAGMSLTSVLWIILTQLDKVLLSNVLMLKEYGYFSLVALMSTGIMTLTNPLVQTLLPRMTMLVAENRIADMQALYLNATRFVCSLLFPLSGVIAFHSAELVFAWTGDAEAAQWSRLVLPWYVVGSAIMAVTAFQFYLQYAYGQLRLHVWFSLVSAAFSIPLVVYAAIEHGVYGAALAWFGLRMLTFLIWPSMVHKRFAPGLHRQWLQDLLRITAMTGLGLLIGEPVFVAIASENRFDILLGLAVSGLICLALVTFTSKPVVMRLYVLMTKSSV
;
A
#
# COMPACT_ATOMS: atom_id res chain seq x y z
N MET A 1 -7.81 7.93 33.61
CA MET A 1 -7.79 6.82 32.66
C MET A 1 -8.77 7.00 31.48
N SER A 2 -9.89 7.69 31.63
CA SER A 2 -10.88 7.94 30.55
C SER A 2 -10.34 8.85 29.43
N ASP A 3 -9.70 9.97 29.75
CA ASP A 3 -9.22 10.96 28.78
C ASP A 3 -8.11 10.42 27.84
N ARG A 4 -7.24 9.57 28.34
CA ARG A 4 -6.19 8.94 27.55
C ARG A 4 -6.76 7.91 26.56
N LYS A 5 -7.77 7.16 26.95
CA LYS A 5 -8.47 6.23 26.06
C LYS A 5 -9.28 6.98 24.98
N LEU A 6 -9.96 8.07 25.34
CA LEU A 6 -10.73 8.89 24.39
C LEU A 6 -9.83 9.56 23.37
N SER A 7 -8.64 10.06 23.80
CA SER A 7 -7.66 10.64 22.88
C SER A 7 -7.05 9.61 21.93
N MET A 8 -6.82 8.38 22.38
CA MET A 8 -6.31 7.30 21.56
C MET A 8 -7.33 6.88 20.49
N PHE A 9 -8.61 6.72 20.84
CA PHE A 9 -9.67 6.42 19.87
C PHE A 9 -9.85 7.53 18.84
N ARG A 10 -9.83 8.80 19.28
CA ARG A 10 -9.91 9.96 18.36
C ARG A 10 -8.72 10.03 17.42
N ASN A 11 -7.51 9.81 17.92
CA ASN A 11 -6.29 9.84 17.10
C ASN A 11 -6.27 8.69 16.08
N THR A 12 -6.71 7.51 16.49
CA THR A 12 -6.85 6.36 15.58
C THR A 12 -7.89 6.63 14.50
N GLY A 13 -9.08 7.12 14.86
CA GLY A 13 -10.13 7.49 13.90
C GLY A 13 -9.67 8.57 12.91
N LEU A 14 -8.96 9.59 13.35
CA LEU A 14 -8.38 10.63 12.49
C LEU A 14 -7.31 10.06 11.55
N SER A 15 -6.51 9.08 12.00
CA SER A 15 -5.52 8.42 11.15
C SER A 15 -6.18 7.64 10.01
N TYR A 16 -7.29 6.94 10.31
CA TYR A 16 -8.06 6.23 9.27
C TYR A 16 -8.72 7.18 8.29
N ALA A 17 -9.33 8.25 8.79
CA ALA A 17 -9.95 9.27 7.94
C ALA A 17 -8.92 9.91 7.00
N GLY A 18 -7.71 10.22 7.50
CA GLY A 18 -6.63 10.78 6.69
C GLY A 18 -6.10 9.82 5.61
N GLN A 19 -5.93 8.53 5.95
CA GLN A 19 -5.50 7.52 4.99
C GLN A 19 -6.59 7.25 3.94
N ALA A 20 -7.85 7.12 4.35
CA ALA A 20 -8.97 6.96 3.44
C ALA A 20 -9.12 8.16 2.51
N TYR A 21 -8.98 9.38 3.02
CA TYR A 21 -8.99 10.60 2.22
C TYR A 21 -7.89 10.61 1.16
N ALA A 22 -6.64 10.33 1.53
CA ALA A 22 -5.53 10.33 0.59
C ALA A 22 -5.69 9.26 -0.51
N LEU A 23 -6.25 8.10 -0.17
CA LEU A 23 -6.53 7.03 -1.13
C LEU A 23 -7.69 7.41 -2.05
N LEU A 24 -8.78 7.92 -1.51
CA LEU A 24 -9.96 8.33 -2.29
C LEU A 24 -9.65 9.47 -3.23
N ILE A 25 -8.94 10.50 -2.77
CA ILE A 25 -8.57 11.63 -3.63
C ILE A 25 -7.64 11.18 -4.77
N GLY A 26 -6.70 10.25 -4.50
CA GLY A 26 -5.87 9.65 -5.53
C GLY A 26 -6.71 8.93 -6.59
N ILE A 27 -7.61 8.04 -6.17
CA ILE A 27 -8.49 7.31 -7.08
C ILE A 27 -9.37 8.26 -7.90
N LEU A 28 -9.90 9.33 -7.29
CA LEU A 28 -10.79 10.27 -7.96
C LEU A 28 -10.06 11.18 -8.96
N VAL A 29 -8.84 11.60 -8.67
CA VAL A 29 -8.12 12.61 -9.47
C VAL A 29 -7.31 11.97 -10.60
N LEU A 30 -6.79 10.76 -10.44
CA LEU A 30 -5.91 10.14 -11.41
C LEU A 30 -6.49 9.96 -12.82
N PRO A 31 -7.79 9.65 -13.02
CA PRO A 31 -8.38 9.61 -14.37
C PRO A 31 -8.32 10.94 -15.11
N PHE A 32 -8.42 12.05 -14.37
CA PHE A 32 -8.30 13.39 -14.98
C PHE A 32 -6.87 13.65 -15.47
N TYR A 33 -5.86 13.11 -14.78
CA TYR A 33 -4.48 13.16 -15.28
C TYR A 33 -4.34 12.41 -16.60
N LEU A 34 -4.94 11.21 -16.71
CA LEU A 34 -4.96 10.46 -17.97
C LEU A 34 -5.58 11.29 -19.10
N GLY A 35 -6.73 11.91 -18.85
CA GLY A 35 -7.45 12.71 -19.85
C GLY A 35 -6.75 14.00 -20.27
N HIS A 36 -5.94 14.63 -19.40
CA HIS A 36 -5.27 15.91 -19.72
C HIS A 36 -3.83 15.73 -20.18
N LEU A 37 -3.09 14.81 -19.58
CA LEU A 37 -1.67 14.59 -19.88
C LEU A 37 -1.44 13.53 -20.97
N GLY A 38 -2.44 12.68 -21.23
CA GLY A 38 -2.32 11.53 -22.13
C GLY A 38 -1.76 10.27 -21.45
N ALA A 39 -1.87 9.14 -22.13
CA ALA A 39 -1.56 7.84 -21.57
C ALA A 39 -0.06 7.61 -21.33
N GLU A 40 0.82 8.15 -22.21
CA GLU A 40 2.28 8.04 -21.99
C GLU A 40 2.76 8.84 -20.77
N ALA A 41 2.27 10.06 -20.59
CA ALA A 41 2.60 10.84 -19.39
C ALA A 41 2.05 10.19 -18.12
N TYR A 42 0.86 9.55 -18.20
CA TYR A 42 0.33 8.76 -17.11
C TYR A 42 1.18 7.51 -16.85
N GLY A 43 1.78 6.91 -17.89
CA GLY A 43 2.78 5.85 -17.77
C GLY A 43 4.00 6.28 -16.96
N LEU A 44 4.49 7.52 -17.16
CA LEU A 44 5.58 8.08 -16.34
C LEU A 44 5.16 8.24 -14.87
N ILE A 45 3.91 8.61 -14.58
CA ILE A 45 3.40 8.68 -13.20
C ILE A 45 3.40 7.27 -12.57
N GLY A 46 2.97 6.25 -13.32
CA GLY A 46 3.04 4.86 -12.90
C GLY A 46 4.48 4.37 -12.67
N PHE A 47 5.40 4.71 -13.55
CA PHE A 47 6.82 4.40 -13.40
C PHE A 47 7.42 5.05 -12.15
N PHE A 48 7.06 6.32 -11.88
CA PHE A 48 7.46 6.99 -10.63
C PHE A 48 6.97 6.26 -9.37
N ALA A 49 5.73 5.77 -9.37
CA ALA A 49 5.20 5.00 -8.23
C ALA A 49 6.02 3.73 -7.95
N VAL A 50 6.43 3.02 -9.01
CA VAL A 50 7.29 1.84 -8.90
C VAL A 50 8.70 2.22 -8.44
N LEU A 51 9.29 3.24 -9.05
CA LEU A 51 10.60 3.75 -8.65
C LEU A 51 10.61 4.13 -7.16
N GLN A 52 9.56 4.82 -6.70
CA GLN A 52 9.39 5.17 -5.29
C GLN A 52 9.28 3.93 -4.39
N ALA A 53 8.55 2.89 -4.80
CA ALA A 53 8.40 1.67 -4.01
C ALA A 53 9.74 0.93 -3.85
N TRP A 54 10.52 0.83 -4.92
CA TRP A 54 11.85 0.21 -4.87
C TRP A 54 12.85 1.01 -4.04
N LEU A 55 12.79 2.33 -4.12
CA LEU A 55 13.69 3.19 -3.36
C LEU A 55 13.36 3.25 -1.86
N GLN A 56 12.17 2.79 -1.44
CA GLN A 56 11.87 2.55 -0.03
C GLN A 56 12.77 1.46 0.60
N LEU A 57 13.39 0.58 -0.22
CA LEU A 57 14.41 -0.36 0.26
C LEU A 57 15.62 0.35 0.88
N LEU A 58 15.92 1.55 0.41
CA LEU A 58 17.05 2.35 0.90
C LEU A 58 16.84 2.86 2.32
N ASP A 59 15.58 2.97 2.78
CA ASP A 59 15.29 3.26 4.19
C ASP A 59 15.81 2.15 5.12
N ALA A 60 15.97 0.92 4.59
CA ALA A 60 16.60 -0.21 5.27
C ALA A 60 16.11 -0.43 6.72
N GLY A 61 14.82 -0.13 6.99
CA GLY A 61 14.22 -0.26 8.33
C GLY A 61 14.72 0.79 9.35
N LEU A 62 15.46 1.81 8.90
CA LEU A 62 15.96 2.88 9.75
C LEU A 62 14.82 3.74 10.30
N SER A 63 13.84 4.09 9.46
CA SER A 63 12.68 4.89 9.89
C SER A 63 11.82 4.21 10.97
N PRO A 64 11.41 2.94 10.86
CA PRO A 64 10.75 2.22 11.97
C PRO A 64 11.61 2.15 13.23
N SER A 65 12.94 2.02 13.09
CA SER A 65 13.86 1.98 14.21
C SER A 65 13.91 3.32 14.95
N LEU A 66 13.85 4.43 14.23
CA LEU A 66 13.78 5.78 14.79
C LEU A 66 12.48 5.97 15.59
N VAL A 67 11.33 5.56 15.03
CA VAL A 67 10.04 5.56 15.75
C VAL A 67 10.15 4.83 17.08
N HIS A 68 10.68 3.61 17.06
CA HIS A 68 10.82 2.77 18.25
C HIS A 68 11.72 3.42 19.31
N ARG A 69 12.86 3.98 18.91
CA ARG A 69 13.82 4.62 19.84
C ARG A 69 13.27 5.88 20.47
N ILE A 70 12.62 6.75 19.70
CA ILE A 70 12.03 7.98 20.22
C ILE A 70 10.86 7.67 21.17
N ALA A 71 10.02 6.69 20.83
CA ALA A 71 8.94 6.25 21.71
C ALA A 71 9.49 5.68 23.04
N HIS A 72 10.55 4.87 22.98
CA HIS A 72 11.23 4.33 24.16
C HIS A 72 11.87 5.43 25.02
N TYR A 73 12.47 6.45 24.40
CA TYR A 73 13.00 7.63 25.12
C TYR A 73 11.90 8.33 25.92
N ARG A 74 10.74 8.60 25.34
CA ARG A 74 9.61 9.21 26.05
C ARG A 74 9.16 8.39 27.26
N GLY A 75 9.12 7.07 27.12
CA GLY A 75 8.78 6.16 28.23
C GLY A 75 9.77 6.26 29.36
N ARG A 76 11.07 6.35 29.07
CA ARG A 76 12.14 6.48 30.04
C ARG A 76 12.21 7.87 30.68
N LEU A 77 11.97 8.93 29.94
CA LEU A 77 11.90 10.29 30.48
C LEU A 77 10.80 10.38 31.55
N ALA A 78 9.67 9.72 31.35
CA ALA A 78 8.59 9.63 32.32
C ALA A 78 9.00 8.88 33.63
N SER A 79 10.03 8.03 33.58
CA SER A 79 10.60 7.29 34.74
C SER A 79 11.84 7.93 35.34
N GLY A 80 12.28 9.12 34.86
CA GLY A 80 13.42 9.86 35.40
C GLY A 80 14.80 9.30 35.02
N ALA A 81 14.92 8.38 34.06
CA ALA A 81 16.19 7.81 33.64
C ALA A 81 16.90 8.68 32.59
N GLN A 82 18.22 8.84 32.71
CA GLN A 82 19.02 9.49 31.66
C GLN A 82 19.04 8.66 30.37
N CYS A 83 18.79 9.31 29.25
CA CYS A 83 18.78 8.69 27.94
C CYS A 83 19.37 9.64 26.90
N TYR A 84 19.80 9.08 25.76
CA TYR A 84 20.23 9.88 24.61
C TYR A 84 19.09 10.80 24.13
N GLU A 85 19.45 12.03 23.75
CA GLU A 85 18.50 13.03 23.30
C GLU A 85 17.94 12.67 21.90
N PRO A 86 16.62 12.77 21.67
CA PRO A 86 15.99 12.48 20.37
C PRO A 86 16.55 13.31 19.23
N GLY A 87 16.95 14.56 19.51
CA GLY A 87 17.56 15.46 18.54
C GLY A 87 18.91 14.95 18.02
N GLN A 88 19.75 14.39 18.89
CA GLN A 88 21.04 13.79 18.51
C GLN A 88 20.84 12.54 17.63
N LEU A 89 19.84 11.72 17.97
CA LEU A 89 19.48 10.55 17.15
C LEU A 89 18.99 10.98 15.78
N LEU A 90 18.07 11.95 15.70
CA LEU A 90 17.57 12.48 14.43
C LEU A 90 18.71 13.00 13.56
N ARG A 91 19.63 13.79 14.16
CA ARG A 91 20.77 14.36 13.45
C ARG A 91 21.74 13.29 12.92
N SER A 92 22.00 12.26 13.70
CA SER A 92 22.84 11.14 13.27
C SER A 92 22.22 10.40 12.08
N PHE A 93 20.90 10.25 12.08
CA PHE A 93 20.16 9.66 10.94
C PHE A 93 20.16 10.58 9.72
N GLU A 94 20.03 11.89 9.88
CA GLU A 94 20.15 12.84 8.75
C GLU A 94 21.49 12.72 8.03
N ILE A 95 22.58 12.59 8.79
CA ILE A 95 23.94 12.42 8.24
C ILE A 95 24.07 11.08 7.48
N ILE A 96 23.35 10.02 7.89
CA ILE A 96 23.30 8.74 7.16
C ILE A 96 22.42 8.88 5.91
N PHE A 97 21.27 9.56 6.00
CA PHE A 97 20.33 9.72 4.91
C PHE A 97 20.86 10.66 3.81
N LEU A 98 21.77 11.61 4.16
CA LEU A 98 22.34 12.55 3.20
C LEU A 98 23.08 11.86 2.04
N PRO A 99 24.11 11.04 2.29
CA PRO A 99 24.79 10.31 1.21
C PRO A 99 23.84 9.34 0.51
N LEU A 100 22.91 8.71 1.23
CA LEU A 100 21.94 7.78 0.64
C LEU A 100 21.00 8.48 -0.34
N ALA A 101 20.40 9.60 0.07
CA ALA A 101 19.54 10.40 -0.79
C ALA A 101 20.32 11.00 -1.96
N SER A 102 21.53 11.53 -1.72
CA SER A 102 22.39 12.08 -2.77
C SER A 102 22.79 11.00 -3.79
N LEU A 103 23.18 9.82 -3.32
CA LEU A 103 23.51 8.68 -4.20
C LEU A 103 22.30 8.28 -5.04
N THR A 104 21.11 8.25 -4.44
CA THR A 104 19.86 7.95 -5.15
C THR A 104 19.58 8.99 -6.24
N VAL A 105 19.63 10.28 -5.91
CA VAL A 105 19.40 11.36 -6.86
C VAL A 105 20.39 11.28 -8.01
N LEU A 106 21.69 11.14 -7.71
CA LEU A 106 22.74 11.04 -8.69
C LEU A 106 22.61 9.78 -9.56
N SER A 107 22.30 8.62 -8.95
CA SER A 107 22.13 7.37 -9.70
C SER A 107 20.96 7.47 -10.68
N VAL A 108 19.81 8.02 -10.26
CA VAL A 108 18.66 8.22 -11.14
C VAL A 108 18.97 9.27 -12.21
N TYR A 109 19.65 10.35 -11.86
CA TYR A 109 20.05 11.40 -12.79
C TYR A 109 20.98 10.86 -13.90
N PHE A 110 22.06 10.15 -13.54
CA PHE A 110 22.99 9.59 -14.52
C PHE A 110 22.39 8.43 -15.32
N SER A 111 21.45 7.69 -14.77
CA SER A 111 20.75 6.62 -15.48
C SER A 111 19.52 7.11 -16.28
N SER A 112 19.08 8.36 -16.12
CA SER A 112 17.85 8.88 -16.75
C SER A 112 17.87 8.78 -18.26
N GLY A 113 19.03 9.08 -18.89
CA GLY A 113 19.22 8.94 -20.35
C GLY A 113 19.09 7.48 -20.79
N TRP A 114 19.74 6.55 -20.08
CA TRP A 114 19.63 5.12 -20.38
C TRP A 114 18.20 4.61 -20.18
N ILE A 115 17.54 5.02 -19.10
CA ILE A 115 16.14 4.63 -18.81
C ILE A 115 15.22 5.15 -19.93
N ALA A 116 15.37 6.39 -20.36
CA ALA A 116 14.54 7.00 -21.40
C ALA A 116 14.76 6.36 -22.78
N HIS A 117 16.02 6.01 -23.14
CA HIS A 117 16.35 5.48 -24.47
C HIS A 117 16.22 3.97 -24.58
N GLN A 118 16.54 3.22 -23.52
CA GLN A 118 16.70 1.76 -23.58
C GLN A 118 15.68 1.00 -22.76
N TRP A 119 15.08 1.66 -21.73
CA TRP A 119 14.16 0.99 -20.82
C TRP A 119 12.71 1.30 -21.13
N LEU A 120 12.35 2.58 -21.26
CA LEU A 120 10.97 3.00 -21.53
C LEU A 120 10.74 3.08 -23.05
N GLN A 121 9.62 2.50 -23.49
CA GLN A 121 9.24 2.50 -24.91
C GLN A 121 8.19 3.59 -25.17
N ALA A 122 8.61 4.84 -25.32
CA ALA A 122 7.77 5.98 -25.64
C ALA A 122 7.64 6.19 -27.15
N GLN A 123 6.48 6.67 -27.60
CA GLN A 123 6.22 6.99 -29.00
C GLN A 123 5.76 8.45 -29.20
N GLU A 124 5.05 9.02 -28.24
CA GLU A 124 4.46 10.35 -28.34
C GLU A 124 5.35 11.40 -27.63
N LEU A 125 5.93 11.04 -26.48
CA LEU A 125 6.76 11.95 -25.70
C LEU A 125 8.19 12.00 -26.22
N SER A 126 8.77 13.22 -26.30
CA SER A 126 10.17 13.36 -26.65
C SER A 126 11.08 12.74 -25.57
N THR A 127 12.16 12.11 -26.00
CA THR A 127 13.13 11.50 -25.08
C THR A 127 13.70 12.51 -24.08
N ASP A 128 13.94 13.75 -24.52
CA ASP A 128 14.45 14.82 -23.66
C ASP A 128 13.46 15.13 -22.53
N THR A 129 12.15 15.17 -22.83
CA THR A 129 11.11 15.35 -21.80
C THR A 129 11.13 14.22 -20.79
N ILE A 130 11.27 12.98 -21.25
CA ILE A 130 11.33 11.80 -20.39
C ILE A 130 12.58 11.83 -19.50
N VAL A 131 13.76 12.17 -20.03
CA VAL A 131 15.00 12.32 -19.27
C VAL A 131 14.85 13.34 -18.16
N GLN A 132 14.25 14.50 -18.47
CA GLN A 132 14.02 15.57 -17.48
C GLN A 132 13.00 15.11 -16.40
N CYS A 133 11.91 14.46 -16.79
CA CYS A 133 10.94 13.90 -15.85
C CYS A 133 11.57 12.86 -14.90
N ILE A 134 12.37 11.94 -15.43
CA ILE A 134 13.06 10.91 -14.62
C ILE A 134 14.06 11.56 -13.65
N SER A 135 14.79 12.58 -14.10
CA SER A 135 15.71 13.34 -13.24
C SER A 135 14.97 13.99 -12.06
N LEU A 136 13.82 14.60 -12.33
CA LEU A 136 12.94 15.15 -11.27
C LEU A 136 12.38 14.06 -10.35
N MET A 137 12.04 12.90 -10.89
CA MET A 137 11.59 11.75 -10.06
C MET A 137 12.69 11.32 -9.08
N GLY A 138 13.95 11.29 -9.51
CA GLY A 138 15.08 11.01 -8.62
C GLY A 138 15.16 12.01 -7.47
N LEU A 139 15.05 13.31 -7.77
CA LEU A 139 15.02 14.37 -6.76
C LEU A 139 13.83 14.22 -5.80
N MET A 140 12.64 13.95 -6.34
CA MET A 140 11.44 13.71 -5.52
C MET A 140 11.64 12.53 -4.54
N VAL A 141 12.27 11.45 -4.98
CA VAL A 141 12.56 10.31 -4.11
C VAL A 141 13.55 10.66 -3.02
N GLY A 142 14.62 11.37 -3.34
CA GLY A 142 15.56 11.87 -2.33
C GLY A 142 14.89 12.73 -1.27
N LEU A 143 14.03 13.68 -1.69
CA LEU A 143 13.24 14.50 -0.77
C LEU A 143 12.27 13.66 0.09
N LYS A 144 11.63 12.65 -0.49
CA LYS A 144 10.72 11.75 0.24
C LYS A 144 11.43 10.88 1.28
N LEU A 145 12.68 10.47 1.05
CA LEU A 145 13.48 9.79 2.06
C LEU A 145 13.64 10.67 3.31
N TYR A 146 13.98 11.94 3.13
CA TYR A 146 14.04 12.88 4.24
C TYR A 146 12.69 13.15 4.90
N ALA A 147 11.64 13.33 4.12
CA ALA A 147 10.29 13.49 4.65
C ALA A 147 9.88 12.30 5.53
N THR A 148 10.23 11.07 5.10
CA THR A 148 9.95 9.83 5.86
C THR A 148 10.72 9.79 7.18
N LEU A 149 11.99 10.22 7.19
CA LEU A 149 12.80 10.35 8.39
C LEU A 149 12.15 11.28 9.43
N TYR A 150 11.76 12.50 9.01
CA TYR A 150 11.11 13.46 9.91
C TYR A 150 9.73 12.99 10.38
N LYS A 151 8.93 12.40 9.50
CA LYS A 151 7.65 11.76 9.85
C LYS A 151 7.83 10.71 10.93
N SER A 152 8.85 9.86 10.80
CA SER A 152 9.16 8.81 11.77
C SER A 152 9.56 9.38 13.13
N GLY A 153 10.33 10.47 13.14
CA GLY A 153 10.61 11.22 14.35
C GLY A 153 9.36 11.72 15.06
N LEU A 154 8.45 12.36 14.30
CA LEU A 154 7.18 12.86 14.81
C LEU A 154 6.22 11.75 15.24
N GLN A 155 6.23 10.59 14.56
CA GLN A 155 5.48 9.40 14.99
C GLN A 155 5.96 8.85 16.32
N GLY A 156 7.29 8.80 16.53
CA GLY A 156 7.88 8.44 17.81
C GLY A 156 7.50 9.38 18.96
N LEU A 157 7.21 10.64 18.64
CA LEU A 157 6.65 11.63 19.57
C LEU A 157 5.12 11.51 19.74
N GLU A 158 4.45 10.52 19.11
CA GLU A 158 3.00 10.29 19.14
C GLU A 158 2.15 11.45 18.60
N LEU A 159 2.68 12.27 17.70
CA LEU A 159 1.98 13.42 17.12
C LEU A 159 1.05 13.03 15.96
N HIS A 160 0.33 11.92 16.10
CA HIS A 160 -0.48 11.34 15.03
C HIS A 160 -1.55 12.29 14.48
N ALA A 161 -2.21 13.08 15.33
CA ALA A 161 -3.24 14.03 14.89
C ALA A 161 -2.67 15.13 13.98
N TRP A 162 -1.52 15.69 14.35
CA TRP A 162 -0.85 16.69 13.54
C TRP A 162 -0.32 16.12 12.22
N LEU A 163 0.31 14.94 12.27
CA LEU A 163 0.80 14.22 11.09
C LEU A 163 -0.33 13.95 10.09
N ASN A 164 -1.49 13.52 10.57
CA ASN A 164 -2.63 13.26 9.71
C ASN A 164 -3.19 14.53 9.07
N GLY A 165 -3.30 15.62 9.83
CA GLY A 165 -3.69 16.93 9.30
C GLY A 165 -2.72 17.44 8.22
N ALA A 166 -1.41 17.36 8.47
CA ALA A 166 -0.38 17.72 7.51
C ALA A 166 -0.43 16.81 6.25
N ASN A 167 -0.59 15.49 6.42
CA ASN A 167 -0.71 14.57 5.30
C ASN A 167 -1.95 14.84 4.44
N ILE A 168 -3.10 15.20 5.03
CA ILE A 168 -4.31 15.60 4.29
C ILE A 168 -4.03 16.86 3.47
N LEU A 169 -3.45 17.89 4.08
CA LEU A 169 -3.11 19.13 3.38
C LEU A 169 -2.16 18.87 2.20
N ILE A 170 -1.10 18.10 2.43
CA ILE A 170 -0.10 17.78 1.40
C ILE A 170 -0.73 16.92 0.30
N ALA A 171 -1.57 15.94 0.63
CA ALA A 171 -2.29 15.14 -0.35
C ALA A 171 -3.25 16.01 -1.19
N THR A 172 -4.00 16.92 -0.56
CA THR A 172 -4.87 17.89 -1.25
C THR A 172 -4.07 18.74 -2.23
N LEU A 173 -2.96 19.32 -1.77
CA LEU A 173 -2.09 20.13 -2.62
C LEU A 173 -1.52 19.31 -3.78
N ARG A 174 -1.07 18.09 -3.53
CA ARG A 174 -0.49 17.18 -4.52
C ARG A 174 -1.49 16.80 -5.61
N TYR A 175 -2.68 16.36 -5.23
CA TYR A 175 -3.66 15.85 -6.17
C TYR A 175 -4.51 16.97 -6.80
N PHE A 176 -5.16 17.82 -5.99
CA PHE A 176 -5.98 18.91 -6.55
C PHE A 176 -5.13 20.04 -7.11
N GLY A 177 -3.99 20.37 -6.50
CA GLY A 177 -3.06 21.35 -7.08
C GLY A 177 -2.49 20.85 -8.40
N GLY A 178 -2.12 19.59 -8.49
CA GLY A 178 -1.71 18.96 -9.75
C GLY A 178 -2.83 18.95 -10.80
N LEU A 179 -4.07 18.64 -10.40
CA LEU A 179 -5.23 18.70 -11.30
C LEU A 179 -5.48 20.12 -11.80
N PHE A 180 -5.42 21.11 -10.92
CA PHE A 180 -5.56 22.51 -11.30
C PHE A 180 -4.49 22.93 -12.32
N LEU A 181 -3.24 22.51 -12.09
CA LEU A 181 -2.13 22.77 -13.02
C LEU A 181 -2.42 22.19 -14.40
N VAL A 182 -2.73 20.87 -14.49
CA VAL A 182 -2.91 20.20 -15.79
C VAL A 182 -4.18 20.63 -16.52
N ALA A 183 -5.23 21.03 -15.79
CA ALA A 183 -6.48 21.45 -16.38
C ALA A 183 -6.46 22.91 -16.87
N ASN A 184 -5.68 23.82 -16.21
CA ASN A 184 -5.80 25.26 -16.44
C ASN A 184 -4.48 25.94 -16.85
N VAL A 185 -3.31 25.33 -16.60
CA VAL A 185 -2.01 26.02 -16.79
C VAL A 185 -1.18 25.34 -17.87
N SER A 186 -0.90 24.03 -17.74
CA SER A 186 -0.04 23.32 -18.68
C SER A 186 -0.32 21.82 -18.67
N GLN A 187 -0.46 21.24 -19.86
CA GLN A 187 -0.59 19.79 -20.05
C GLN A 187 0.77 19.09 -20.28
N ASN A 188 1.88 19.82 -20.13
CA ASN A 188 3.21 19.27 -20.28
C ASN A 188 3.57 18.41 -19.05
N PRO A 189 3.97 17.13 -19.23
CA PRO A 189 4.41 16.28 -18.13
C PRO A 189 5.55 16.87 -17.29
N LEU A 190 6.46 17.63 -17.91
CA LEU A 190 7.56 18.28 -17.21
C LEU A 190 7.07 19.25 -16.14
N ASP A 191 6.09 20.11 -16.48
CA ASP A 191 5.54 21.08 -15.54
C ASP A 191 4.80 20.38 -14.39
N PHE A 192 4.12 19.26 -14.70
CA PHE A 192 3.52 18.41 -13.68
C PHE A 192 4.56 17.86 -12.70
N PHE A 193 5.67 17.29 -13.20
CA PHE A 193 6.74 16.75 -12.32
C PHE A 193 7.49 17.85 -11.57
N LEU A 194 7.67 19.04 -12.14
CA LEU A 194 8.21 20.21 -11.45
C LEU A 194 7.30 20.61 -10.27
N PHE A 195 5.99 20.71 -10.51
CA PHE A 195 5.02 20.98 -9.44
C PHE A 195 5.05 19.91 -8.35
N GLN A 196 5.07 18.64 -8.72
CA GLN A 196 5.15 17.52 -7.76
C GLN A 196 6.45 17.57 -6.94
N THR A 197 7.55 17.98 -7.55
CA THR A 197 8.85 18.18 -6.89
C THR A 197 8.78 19.33 -5.88
N ALA A 198 8.14 20.44 -6.26
CA ALA A 198 7.91 21.56 -5.34
C ALA A 198 7.04 21.14 -4.14
N VAL A 199 6.01 20.34 -4.37
CA VAL A 199 5.18 19.77 -3.29
C VAL A 199 6.00 18.81 -2.40
N ALA A 200 6.90 17.99 -2.96
CA ALA A 200 7.77 17.11 -2.19
C ALA A 200 8.76 17.90 -1.32
N LEU A 201 9.30 19.00 -1.85
CA LEU A 201 10.16 19.92 -1.08
C LEU A 201 9.37 20.56 0.06
N PHE A 202 8.18 21.09 -0.24
CA PHE A 202 7.28 21.66 0.77
C PHE A 202 6.95 20.66 1.88
N GLU A 203 6.61 19.42 1.49
CA GLU A 203 6.36 18.31 2.42
C GLU A 203 7.56 18.09 3.34
N THR A 204 8.75 17.99 2.78
CA THR A 204 9.99 17.77 3.53
C THR A 204 10.26 18.90 4.52
N LEU A 205 10.10 20.16 4.07
CA LEU A 205 10.30 21.33 4.91
C LEU A 205 9.29 21.40 6.06
N VAL A 206 8.01 21.15 5.81
CA VAL A 206 6.96 21.15 6.85
C VAL A 206 7.27 20.13 7.94
N PHE A 207 7.66 18.90 7.57
CA PHE A 207 8.00 17.88 8.56
C PHE A 207 9.32 18.15 9.26
N ALA A 208 10.34 18.67 8.56
CA ALA A 208 11.62 19.07 9.14
C ALA A 208 11.44 20.18 10.19
N ILE A 209 10.78 21.29 9.82
CA ILE A 209 10.54 22.42 10.73
C ILE A 209 9.81 21.92 11.99
N LYS A 210 8.78 21.08 11.82
CA LYS A 210 8.02 20.56 12.97
C LYS A 210 8.84 19.62 13.84
N ALA A 211 9.66 18.76 13.24
CA ALA A 211 10.55 17.85 13.98
C ALA A 211 11.58 18.63 14.80
N TYR A 212 12.24 19.60 14.20
CA TYR A 212 13.21 20.46 14.89
C TYR A 212 12.59 21.35 15.97
N ALA A 213 11.36 21.82 15.77
CA ALA A 213 10.66 22.64 16.77
C ALA A 213 10.27 21.85 18.04
N LEU A 214 10.13 20.53 17.95
CA LEU A 214 9.59 19.71 19.05
C LEU A 214 10.60 18.76 19.67
N MET A 215 11.73 18.51 19.02
CA MET A 215 12.78 17.67 19.59
C MET A 215 13.67 18.45 20.54
N PRO A 216 13.89 17.97 21.76
CA PRO A 216 14.81 18.63 22.69
C PRO A 216 16.22 18.71 22.09
N ASN A 217 16.87 19.88 22.27
CA ASN A 217 18.23 20.17 21.82
C ASN A 217 18.52 19.82 20.33
N PRO A 218 17.70 20.26 19.37
CA PRO A 218 17.97 20.02 17.96
C PRO A 218 19.05 20.98 17.48
N THR A 219 20.29 20.83 17.95
CA THR A 219 21.37 21.68 17.45
C THR A 219 21.80 21.16 16.09
N ILE A 220 21.66 21.99 15.08
CA ILE A 220 22.18 21.75 13.71
C ILE A 220 23.69 21.43 13.76
N LEU A 221 24.37 21.81 14.86
CA LEU A 221 25.79 21.66 15.10
C LEU A 221 26.17 20.34 15.81
N THR A 222 25.21 19.53 16.30
CA THR A 222 25.54 18.20 16.86
C THR A 222 26.00 17.28 15.75
N GLY A 223 27.21 16.75 15.87
CA GLY A 223 27.79 15.84 14.89
C GLY A 223 27.15 14.45 14.91
N PHE A 224 27.63 13.59 14.02
CA PHE A 224 27.29 12.18 13.99
C PHE A 224 27.79 11.46 15.26
N ASP A 225 26.91 10.67 15.89
CA ASP A 225 27.26 9.83 17.03
C ASP A 225 26.98 8.36 16.75
N TRP A 226 28.06 7.61 16.55
CA TRP A 226 28.00 6.16 16.32
C TRP A 226 27.43 5.39 17.52
N ALA A 227 27.64 5.85 18.74
CA ALA A 227 27.12 5.19 19.92
C ALA A 227 25.60 5.18 19.98
N VAL A 228 24.96 6.18 19.38
CA VAL A 228 23.50 6.27 19.27
C VAL A 228 22.95 5.42 18.14
N VAL A 229 23.67 5.29 17.02
CA VAL A 229 23.26 4.55 15.83
C VAL A 229 23.49 3.04 15.95
N LYS A 230 24.65 2.62 16.47
CA LYS A 230 25.05 1.20 16.55
C LYS A 230 23.99 0.27 17.18
N PRO A 231 23.31 0.63 18.27
CA PRO A 231 22.28 -0.22 18.89
C PRO A 231 21.00 -0.34 18.08
N VAL A 232 20.83 0.48 17.02
CA VAL A 232 19.64 0.48 16.14
C VAL A 232 19.82 -0.49 14.98
N LEU A 233 21.05 -0.67 14.48
CA LEU A 233 21.36 -1.43 13.28
C LEU A 233 20.86 -2.89 13.28
N PRO A 234 20.97 -3.69 14.36
CA PRO A 234 20.48 -5.07 14.35
C PRO A 234 18.97 -5.16 14.14
N PHE A 235 18.22 -4.22 14.74
CA PHE A 235 16.77 -4.15 14.55
C PHE A 235 16.41 -3.68 13.12
N ALA A 236 17.11 -2.66 12.62
CA ALA A 236 16.93 -2.16 11.25
C ALA A 236 17.23 -3.26 10.22
N ALA A 237 18.33 -4.01 10.36
CA ALA A 237 18.69 -5.10 9.45
C ALA A 237 17.63 -6.22 9.42
N GLY A 238 17.05 -6.57 10.57
CA GLY A 238 15.95 -7.55 10.64
C GLY A 238 14.69 -7.08 9.91
N MET A 239 14.36 -5.80 10.06
CA MET A 239 13.21 -5.19 9.34
C MET A 239 13.46 -5.10 7.83
N SER A 240 14.69 -4.78 7.42
CA SER A 240 15.06 -4.65 6.01
C SER A 240 14.83 -5.94 5.22
N LEU A 241 15.26 -7.08 5.74
CA LEU A 241 15.12 -8.36 5.02
C LEU A 241 13.67 -8.67 4.65
N THR A 242 12.75 -8.48 5.59
CA THR A 242 11.32 -8.72 5.35
C THR A 242 10.74 -7.72 4.36
N SER A 243 11.17 -6.45 4.43
CA SER A 243 10.75 -5.41 3.49
C SER A 243 11.26 -5.65 2.09
N VAL A 244 12.53 -6.07 1.93
CA VAL A 244 13.13 -6.44 0.63
C VAL A 244 12.33 -7.56 -0.03
N LEU A 245 12.09 -8.66 0.69
CA LEU A 245 11.30 -9.78 0.16
C LEU A 245 9.88 -9.35 -0.23
N TRP A 246 9.25 -8.53 0.59
CA TRP A 246 7.91 -8.00 0.30
C TRP A 246 7.88 -7.15 -0.98
N ILE A 247 8.83 -6.22 -1.14
CA ILE A 247 8.89 -5.34 -2.31
C ILE A 247 9.19 -6.16 -3.57
N ILE A 248 10.13 -7.09 -3.52
CA ILE A 248 10.42 -7.98 -4.67
C ILE A 248 9.15 -8.75 -5.06
N LEU A 249 8.47 -9.38 -4.11
CA LEU A 249 7.29 -10.20 -4.38
C LEU A 249 6.06 -9.40 -4.85
N THR A 250 6.04 -8.08 -4.65
CA THR A 250 4.87 -7.24 -4.97
C THR A 250 5.12 -6.18 -6.05
N GLN A 251 6.38 -5.92 -6.42
CA GLN A 251 6.73 -4.86 -7.37
C GLN A 251 7.55 -5.35 -8.56
N LEU A 252 8.05 -6.60 -8.55
CA LEU A 252 8.90 -7.10 -9.62
C LEU A 252 8.21 -7.08 -10.99
N ASP A 253 6.96 -7.53 -11.03
CA ASP A 253 6.12 -7.54 -12.24
C ASP A 253 5.98 -6.14 -12.84
N LYS A 254 5.78 -5.14 -12.00
CA LYS A 254 5.62 -3.73 -12.41
C LYS A 254 6.90 -3.15 -13.01
N VAL A 255 8.06 -3.48 -12.43
CA VAL A 255 9.36 -3.09 -13.00
C VAL A 255 9.60 -3.76 -14.34
N LEU A 256 9.35 -5.05 -14.45
CA LEU A 256 9.54 -5.79 -15.70
C LEU A 256 8.61 -5.25 -16.80
N LEU A 257 7.34 -5.05 -16.47
CA LEU A 257 6.35 -4.54 -17.43
C LEU A 257 6.62 -3.09 -17.84
N SER A 258 7.31 -2.27 -17.04
CA SER A 258 7.72 -0.93 -17.46
C SER A 258 8.74 -0.93 -18.61
N ASN A 259 9.45 -2.06 -18.81
CA ASN A 259 10.36 -2.25 -19.93
C ASN A 259 9.72 -2.99 -21.12
N VAL A 260 8.86 -3.96 -20.83
CA VAL A 260 8.21 -4.83 -21.85
C VAL A 260 7.12 -4.11 -22.62
N LEU A 261 6.34 -3.27 -21.93
CA LEU A 261 5.20 -2.56 -22.52
C LEU A 261 5.61 -1.21 -23.12
N MET A 262 4.88 -0.80 -24.18
CA MET A 262 4.92 0.59 -24.60
C MET A 262 4.48 1.50 -23.45
N LEU A 263 5.03 2.70 -23.36
CA LEU A 263 4.78 3.62 -22.24
C LEU A 263 3.28 3.96 -22.11
N LYS A 264 2.55 4.04 -23.23
CA LYS A 264 1.09 4.18 -23.27
C LYS A 264 0.38 3.01 -22.56
N GLU A 265 0.73 1.77 -22.93
CA GLU A 265 0.15 0.57 -22.32
C GLU A 265 0.55 0.43 -20.84
N TYR A 266 1.76 0.85 -20.51
CA TYR A 266 2.19 0.92 -19.12
C TYR A 266 1.38 1.93 -18.30
N GLY A 267 0.89 3.00 -18.94
CA GLY A 267 -0.10 3.90 -18.37
C GLY A 267 -1.39 3.17 -18.00
N TYR A 268 -1.94 2.37 -18.92
CA TYR A 268 -3.13 1.56 -18.66
C TYR A 268 -2.89 0.50 -17.57
N PHE A 269 -1.71 -0.15 -17.61
CA PHE A 269 -1.31 -1.07 -16.55
C PHE A 269 -1.21 -0.39 -15.17
N SER A 270 -0.81 0.87 -15.12
CA SER A 270 -0.74 1.64 -13.88
C SER A 270 -2.11 1.86 -13.23
N LEU A 271 -3.19 1.98 -14.03
CA LEU A 271 -4.57 1.97 -13.52
C LEU A 271 -4.92 0.62 -12.87
N VAL A 272 -4.57 -0.48 -13.54
CA VAL A 272 -4.77 -1.84 -13.03
C VAL A 272 -4.03 -2.04 -11.72
N ALA A 273 -2.75 -1.63 -11.66
CA ALA A 273 -1.92 -1.72 -10.47
C ALA A 273 -2.47 -0.90 -9.29
N LEU A 274 -3.01 0.29 -9.58
CA LEU A 274 -3.65 1.14 -8.58
C LEU A 274 -4.89 0.49 -7.98
N MET A 275 -5.80 -0.02 -8.82
CA MET A 275 -7.01 -0.71 -8.36
C MET A 275 -6.66 -1.94 -7.51
N SER A 276 -5.69 -2.72 -7.96
CA SER A 276 -5.22 -3.92 -7.27
C SER A 276 -4.62 -3.61 -5.90
N THR A 277 -3.81 -2.53 -5.81
CA THR A 277 -3.24 -2.04 -4.55
C THR A 277 -4.34 -1.49 -3.64
N GLY A 278 -5.36 -0.83 -4.20
CA GLY A 278 -6.54 -0.37 -3.47
C GLY A 278 -7.24 -1.49 -2.71
N ILE A 279 -7.46 -2.65 -3.34
CA ILE A 279 -8.04 -3.84 -2.68
C ILE A 279 -7.24 -4.26 -1.45
N MET A 280 -5.92 -4.30 -1.55
CA MET A 280 -5.06 -4.67 -0.43
C MET A 280 -5.11 -3.65 0.72
N THR A 281 -5.11 -2.37 0.40
CA THR A 281 -5.06 -1.30 1.41
C THR A 281 -6.35 -1.21 2.24
N LEU A 282 -7.48 -1.68 1.73
CA LEU A 282 -8.74 -1.75 2.48
C LEU A 282 -8.67 -2.61 3.75
N THR A 283 -7.71 -3.53 3.85
CA THR A 283 -7.53 -4.36 5.06
C THR A 283 -6.72 -3.68 6.15
N ASN A 284 -5.92 -2.66 5.83
CA ASN A 284 -4.97 -2.04 6.76
C ASN A 284 -5.63 -1.54 8.06
N PRO A 285 -6.80 -0.88 8.04
CA PRO A 285 -7.45 -0.43 9.25
C PRO A 285 -7.77 -1.58 10.22
N LEU A 286 -8.31 -2.66 9.70
CA LEU A 286 -8.64 -3.83 10.51
C LEU A 286 -7.38 -4.45 11.13
N VAL A 287 -6.33 -4.59 10.34
CA VAL A 287 -5.07 -5.21 10.77
C VAL A 287 -4.43 -4.46 11.93
N GLN A 288 -4.43 -3.12 11.87
CA GLN A 288 -3.84 -2.28 12.93
C GLN A 288 -4.53 -2.46 14.29
N THR A 289 -5.83 -2.76 14.30
CA THR A 289 -6.60 -3.03 15.53
C THR A 289 -6.55 -4.50 15.94
N LEU A 290 -6.53 -5.40 14.97
CA LEU A 290 -6.57 -6.85 15.17
C LEU A 290 -5.27 -7.38 15.76
N LEU A 291 -4.14 -6.96 15.22
CA LEU A 291 -2.83 -7.55 15.53
C LEU A 291 -2.42 -7.38 17.00
N PRO A 292 -2.54 -6.19 17.63
CA PRO A 292 -2.27 -6.04 19.06
C PRO A 292 -3.21 -6.89 19.93
N ARG A 293 -4.49 -6.99 19.53
CA ARG A 293 -5.47 -7.77 20.28
C ARG A 293 -5.18 -9.26 20.21
N MET A 294 -4.82 -9.78 19.04
CA MET A 294 -4.40 -11.19 18.89
C MET A 294 -3.18 -11.50 19.75
N THR A 295 -2.16 -10.64 19.73
CA THR A 295 -0.93 -10.79 20.54
C THR A 295 -1.25 -10.79 22.03
N MET A 296 -2.14 -9.92 22.49
CA MET A 296 -2.58 -9.87 23.89
C MET A 296 -3.30 -11.16 24.31
N LEU A 297 -4.22 -11.66 23.49
CA LEU A 297 -4.95 -12.92 23.79
C LEU A 297 -4.02 -14.14 23.85
N VAL A 298 -2.99 -14.18 23.01
CA VAL A 298 -1.94 -15.21 23.10
C VAL A 298 -1.14 -15.08 24.41
N ALA A 299 -0.75 -13.87 24.80
CA ALA A 299 -0.03 -13.61 26.05
C ALA A 299 -0.88 -13.97 27.30
N GLU A 300 -2.20 -13.76 27.23
CA GLU A 300 -3.16 -14.16 28.27
C GLU A 300 -3.50 -15.67 28.26
N ASN A 301 -2.90 -16.43 27.36
CA ASN A 301 -3.21 -17.87 27.13
C ASN A 301 -4.68 -18.14 26.74
N ARG A 302 -5.37 -17.17 26.19
CA ARG A 302 -6.77 -17.25 25.73
C ARG A 302 -6.82 -17.64 24.24
N ILE A 303 -6.29 -18.81 23.94
CA ILE A 303 -6.08 -19.27 22.55
C ILE A 303 -7.40 -19.45 21.78
N ALA A 304 -8.46 -19.93 22.44
CA ALA A 304 -9.77 -20.09 21.81
C ALA A 304 -10.37 -18.73 21.36
N ASP A 305 -10.23 -17.70 22.19
CA ASP A 305 -10.71 -16.35 21.88
C ASP A 305 -9.89 -15.73 20.73
N MET A 306 -8.57 -15.97 20.72
CA MET A 306 -7.68 -15.52 19.66
C MET A 306 -8.05 -16.19 18.32
N GLN A 307 -8.29 -17.51 18.31
CA GLN A 307 -8.72 -18.24 17.10
C GLN A 307 -10.10 -17.77 16.62
N ALA A 308 -11.05 -17.52 17.53
CA ALA A 308 -12.35 -16.97 17.18
C ALA A 308 -12.23 -15.56 16.58
N LEU A 309 -11.38 -14.71 17.15
CA LEU A 309 -11.09 -13.36 16.63
C LEU A 309 -10.47 -13.44 15.23
N TYR A 310 -9.44 -14.26 15.03
CA TYR A 310 -8.80 -14.51 13.75
C TYR A 310 -9.81 -14.95 12.67
N LEU A 311 -10.63 -15.96 12.98
CA LEU A 311 -11.62 -16.49 12.05
C LEU A 311 -12.67 -15.45 11.67
N ASN A 312 -13.21 -14.72 12.66
CA ASN A 312 -14.22 -13.69 12.41
C ASN A 312 -13.64 -12.50 11.62
N ALA A 313 -12.40 -12.09 11.88
CA ALA A 313 -11.71 -11.05 11.13
C ALA A 313 -11.47 -11.48 9.68
N THR A 314 -11.03 -12.70 9.44
CA THR A 314 -10.85 -13.24 8.08
C THR A 314 -12.18 -13.30 7.32
N ARG A 315 -13.26 -13.79 7.96
CA ARG A 315 -14.62 -13.79 7.37
C ARG A 315 -15.07 -12.38 6.98
N PHE A 316 -14.89 -11.42 7.87
CA PHE A 316 -15.27 -10.03 7.61
C PHE A 316 -14.53 -9.47 6.39
N VAL A 317 -13.22 -9.66 6.31
CA VAL A 317 -12.40 -9.21 5.18
C VAL A 317 -12.83 -9.90 3.89
N CYS A 318 -13.04 -11.22 3.91
CA CYS A 318 -13.53 -11.94 2.72
C CYS A 318 -14.91 -11.45 2.29
N SER A 319 -15.83 -11.18 3.25
CA SER A 319 -17.17 -10.67 2.96
C SER A 319 -17.17 -9.28 2.33
N LEU A 320 -16.12 -8.50 2.52
CA LEU A 320 -15.94 -7.19 1.90
C LEU A 320 -15.19 -7.31 0.56
N LEU A 321 -14.03 -7.99 0.57
CA LEU A 321 -13.12 -7.98 -0.58
C LEU A 321 -13.60 -8.87 -1.73
N PHE A 322 -14.25 -10.01 -1.47
CA PHE A 322 -14.65 -10.92 -2.55
C PHE A 322 -15.78 -10.33 -3.42
N PRO A 323 -16.86 -9.76 -2.85
CA PRO A 323 -17.83 -9.03 -3.65
C PRO A 323 -17.23 -7.87 -4.43
N LEU A 324 -16.40 -7.04 -3.77
CA LEU A 324 -15.77 -5.90 -4.42
C LEU A 324 -14.85 -6.32 -5.57
N SER A 325 -13.93 -7.26 -5.32
CA SER A 325 -13.03 -7.77 -6.35
C SER A 325 -13.75 -8.55 -7.43
N GLY A 326 -14.84 -9.25 -7.09
CA GLY A 326 -15.69 -9.96 -8.03
C GLY A 326 -16.37 -9.02 -9.03
N VAL A 327 -16.99 -7.95 -8.54
CA VAL A 327 -17.62 -6.92 -9.39
C VAL A 327 -16.57 -6.24 -10.29
N ILE A 328 -15.43 -5.84 -9.74
CA ILE A 328 -14.34 -5.22 -10.51
C ILE A 328 -13.81 -6.19 -11.58
N ALA A 329 -13.64 -7.46 -11.25
CA ALA A 329 -13.14 -8.44 -12.20
C ALA A 329 -14.17 -8.77 -13.29
N PHE A 330 -15.45 -8.88 -12.96
CA PHE A 330 -16.52 -9.24 -13.87
C PHE A 330 -16.86 -8.11 -14.85
N HIS A 331 -16.87 -6.87 -14.37
CA HIS A 331 -17.17 -5.67 -15.15
C HIS A 331 -15.93 -4.79 -15.35
N SER A 332 -14.77 -5.38 -15.62
CA SER A 332 -13.48 -4.67 -15.64
C SER A 332 -13.41 -3.57 -16.71
N ALA A 333 -13.92 -3.82 -17.91
CA ALA A 333 -13.93 -2.82 -18.99
C ALA A 333 -14.91 -1.68 -18.70
N GLU A 334 -16.11 -2.02 -18.27
CA GLU A 334 -17.17 -1.06 -17.94
C GLU A 334 -16.76 -0.15 -16.78
N LEU A 335 -16.13 -0.73 -15.76
CA LEU A 335 -15.61 0.04 -14.62
C LEU A 335 -14.50 1.01 -15.05
N VAL A 336 -13.51 0.56 -15.82
CA VAL A 336 -12.42 1.41 -16.29
C VAL A 336 -12.96 2.50 -17.20
N PHE A 337 -13.88 2.19 -18.12
CA PHE A 337 -14.54 3.20 -18.95
C PHE A 337 -15.32 4.22 -18.11
N ALA A 338 -16.16 3.76 -17.21
CA ALA A 338 -16.94 4.64 -16.34
C ALA A 338 -16.08 5.56 -15.49
N TRP A 339 -14.91 5.05 -15.04
CA TRP A 339 -13.98 5.80 -14.22
C TRP A 339 -13.13 6.79 -15.03
N THR A 340 -12.53 6.34 -16.16
CA THR A 340 -11.57 7.16 -16.93
C THR A 340 -12.22 7.92 -18.09
N GLY A 341 -13.26 7.37 -18.72
CA GLY A 341 -13.82 7.84 -19.98
C GLY A 341 -13.01 7.41 -21.21
N ASP A 342 -11.98 6.62 -21.04
CA ASP A 342 -11.09 6.14 -22.09
C ASP A 342 -11.49 4.71 -22.51
N ALA A 343 -11.99 4.58 -23.74
CA ALA A 343 -12.44 3.30 -24.28
C ALA A 343 -11.27 2.35 -24.58
N GLU A 344 -10.10 2.88 -24.95
CA GLU A 344 -8.91 2.08 -25.24
C GLU A 344 -8.34 1.50 -23.93
N ALA A 345 -8.22 2.32 -22.87
CA ALA A 345 -7.82 1.88 -21.55
C ALA A 345 -8.78 0.80 -20.99
N ALA A 346 -10.09 0.98 -21.21
CA ALA A 346 -11.11 0.02 -20.79
C ALA A 346 -10.94 -1.33 -21.49
N GLN A 347 -10.82 -1.32 -22.81
CA GLN A 347 -10.65 -2.55 -23.60
C GLN A 347 -9.35 -3.27 -23.26
N TRP A 348 -8.26 -2.51 -23.08
CA TRP A 348 -6.96 -3.06 -22.68
C TRP A 348 -7.03 -3.71 -21.29
N SER A 349 -7.65 -3.04 -20.34
CA SER A 349 -7.76 -3.51 -18.95
C SER A 349 -8.60 -4.77 -18.79
N ARG A 350 -9.54 -5.03 -19.70
CA ARG A 350 -10.43 -6.21 -19.67
C ARG A 350 -9.68 -7.53 -19.52
N LEU A 351 -8.52 -7.65 -20.16
CA LEU A 351 -7.72 -8.88 -20.16
C LEU A 351 -6.83 -9.04 -18.92
N VAL A 352 -6.51 -7.95 -18.24
CA VAL A 352 -5.45 -7.90 -17.23
C VAL A 352 -6.02 -7.68 -15.83
N LEU A 353 -6.95 -6.74 -15.68
CA LEU A 353 -7.50 -6.30 -14.40
C LEU A 353 -8.12 -7.44 -13.57
N PRO A 354 -8.92 -8.38 -14.14
CA PRO A 354 -9.50 -9.47 -13.37
C PRO A 354 -8.48 -10.27 -12.57
N TRP A 355 -7.37 -10.63 -13.22
CA TRP A 355 -6.32 -11.45 -12.61
C TRP A 355 -5.61 -10.73 -11.48
N TYR A 356 -5.29 -9.45 -11.68
CA TYR A 356 -4.62 -8.63 -10.66
C TYR A 356 -5.51 -8.38 -9.46
N VAL A 357 -6.79 -8.06 -9.66
CA VAL A 357 -7.71 -7.73 -8.56
C VAL A 357 -8.06 -8.96 -7.74
N VAL A 358 -8.38 -10.08 -8.38
CA VAL A 358 -8.67 -11.34 -7.66
C VAL A 358 -7.41 -11.85 -6.95
N GLY A 359 -6.24 -11.79 -7.61
CA GLY A 359 -4.97 -12.14 -6.99
C GLY A 359 -4.65 -11.28 -5.76
N SER A 360 -4.96 -9.97 -5.82
CA SER A 360 -4.78 -9.05 -4.69
C SER A 360 -5.74 -9.33 -3.54
N ALA A 361 -7.00 -9.70 -3.82
CA ALA A 361 -7.94 -10.12 -2.78
C ALA A 361 -7.48 -11.41 -2.08
N ILE A 362 -7.01 -12.40 -2.84
CA ILE A 362 -6.42 -13.64 -2.31
C ILE A 362 -5.20 -13.31 -1.44
N MET A 363 -4.32 -12.43 -1.90
CA MET A 363 -3.14 -12.01 -1.14
C MET A 363 -3.52 -11.32 0.17
N ALA A 364 -4.52 -10.45 0.17
CA ALA A 364 -5.00 -9.77 1.37
C ALA A 364 -5.54 -10.77 2.42
N VAL A 365 -6.22 -11.83 1.97
CA VAL A 365 -6.72 -12.91 2.85
C VAL A 365 -5.57 -13.79 3.36
N THR A 366 -4.59 -14.10 2.51
CA THR A 366 -3.43 -14.91 2.92
C THR A 366 -2.44 -14.16 3.81
N ALA A 367 -2.53 -12.83 3.91
CA ALA A 367 -1.76 -12.05 4.88
C ALA A 367 -2.16 -12.35 6.34
N PHE A 368 -3.37 -12.85 6.59
CA PHE A 368 -3.81 -13.21 7.94
C PHE A 368 -2.98 -14.35 8.56
N GLN A 369 -2.40 -15.22 7.75
CA GLN A 369 -1.48 -16.26 8.23
C GLN A 369 -0.16 -15.68 8.76
N PHE A 370 0.29 -14.54 8.21
CA PHE A 370 1.40 -13.80 8.79
C PHE A 370 1.02 -13.20 10.15
N TYR A 371 -0.17 -12.57 10.27
CA TYR A 371 -0.62 -11.98 11.54
C TYR A 371 -0.79 -13.03 12.64
N LEU A 372 -1.25 -14.23 12.29
CA LEU A 372 -1.33 -15.35 13.22
C LEU A 372 0.06 -15.73 13.79
N GLN A 373 1.07 -15.85 12.92
CA GLN A 373 2.44 -16.14 13.33
C GLN A 373 3.06 -15.00 14.15
N TYR A 374 2.76 -13.77 13.76
CA TYR A 374 3.22 -12.57 14.49
C TYR A 374 2.67 -12.55 15.91
N ALA A 375 1.41 -12.88 16.12
CA ALA A 375 0.78 -12.93 17.44
C ALA A 375 1.46 -13.94 18.37
N TYR A 376 1.98 -15.06 17.83
CA TYR A 376 2.79 -16.03 18.56
C TYR A 376 4.28 -15.65 18.68
N GLY A 377 4.74 -14.56 18.07
CA GLY A 377 6.15 -14.18 18.02
C GLY A 377 7.05 -15.15 17.23
N GLN A 378 6.49 -15.95 16.32
CA GLN A 378 7.20 -17.01 15.59
C GLN A 378 7.14 -16.79 14.08
N LEU A 379 8.01 -15.95 13.54
CA LEU A 379 8.05 -15.61 12.11
C LEU A 379 8.97 -16.49 11.25
N ARG A 380 9.68 -17.46 11.85
CA ARG A 380 10.64 -18.29 11.13
C ARG A 380 10.02 -19.02 9.93
N LEU A 381 8.81 -19.57 10.10
CA LEU A 381 8.09 -20.24 9.02
C LEU A 381 7.73 -19.28 7.90
N HIS A 382 7.30 -18.05 8.24
CA HIS A 382 7.00 -17.02 7.26
C HIS A 382 8.22 -16.61 6.43
N VAL A 383 9.36 -16.37 7.08
CA VAL A 383 10.61 -16.01 6.39
C VAL A 383 11.03 -17.11 5.43
N TRP A 384 11.05 -18.37 5.85
CA TRP A 384 11.38 -19.48 4.98
C TRP A 384 10.43 -19.63 3.79
N PHE A 385 9.12 -19.54 4.04
CA PHE A 385 8.13 -19.60 2.97
C PHE A 385 8.29 -18.44 1.98
N SER A 386 8.56 -17.23 2.46
CA SER A 386 8.79 -16.06 1.60
C SER A 386 10.04 -16.22 0.74
N LEU A 387 11.14 -16.76 1.28
CA LEU A 387 12.36 -17.04 0.53
C LEU A 387 12.11 -18.08 -0.57
N VAL A 388 11.46 -19.18 -0.24
CA VAL A 388 11.10 -20.23 -1.20
C VAL A 388 10.16 -19.65 -2.26
N SER A 389 9.13 -18.91 -1.85
CA SER A 389 8.19 -18.26 -2.77
C SER A 389 8.91 -17.30 -3.70
N ALA A 390 9.87 -16.50 -3.22
CA ALA A 390 10.64 -15.58 -4.04
C ALA A 390 11.50 -16.35 -5.07
N ALA A 391 12.15 -17.43 -4.66
CA ALA A 391 12.98 -18.25 -5.54
C ALA A 391 12.18 -18.84 -6.71
N PHE A 392 10.90 -19.18 -6.54
CA PHE A 392 10.04 -19.65 -7.62
C PHE A 392 9.33 -18.53 -8.37
N SER A 393 8.87 -17.49 -7.64
CA SER A 393 8.10 -16.41 -8.24
C SER A 393 8.93 -15.55 -9.19
N ILE A 394 10.20 -15.26 -8.83
CA ILE A 394 11.06 -14.40 -9.63
C ILE A 394 11.26 -14.98 -11.04
N PRO A 395 11.78 -16.21 -11.22
CA PRO A 395 11.96 -16.78 -12.56
C PRO A 395 10.65 -16.91 -13.34
N LEU A 396 9.56 -17.30 -12.67
CA LEU A 396 8.27 -17.47 -13.32
C LEU A 396 7.70 -16.15 -13.83
N VAL A 397 7.76 -15.08 -13.02
CA VAL A 397 7.25 -13.76 -13.42
C VAL A 397 8.11 -13.16 -14.52
N VAL A 398 9.46 -13.31 -14.44
CA VAL A 398 10.38 -12.86 -15.49
C VAL A 398 10.09 -13.58 -16.81
N TYR A 399 10.01 -14.90 -16.79
CA TYR A 399 9.68 -15.70 -17.97
C TYR A 399 8.33 -15.32 -18.57
N ALA A 400 7.29 -15.24 -17.74
CA ALA A 400 5.94 -14.94 -18.18
C ALA A 400 5.80 -13.51 -18.76
N ALA A 401 6.52 -12.53 -18.18
CA ALA A 401 6.51 -11.16 -18.68
C ALA A 401 7.26 -11.03 -20.03
N ILE A 402 8.38 -11.71 -20.20
CA ILE A 402 9.20 -11.64 -21.43
C ILE A 402 8.51 -12.38 -22.57
N GLU A 403 8.05 -13.63 -22.35
CA GLU A 403 7.51 -14.48 -23.41
C GLU A 403 6.04 -14.19 -23.75
N HIS A 404 5.26 -13.75 -22.77
CA HIS A 404 3.80 -13.59 -22.89
C HIS A 404 3.32 -12.19 -22.53
N GLY A 405 4.20 -11.23 -22.34
CA GLY A 405 3.87 -9.84 -22.06
C GLY A 405 3.05 -9.66 -20.78
N VAL A 406 2.17 -8.67 -20.80
CA VAL A 406 1.34 -8.31 -19.64
C VAL A 406 0.35 -9.41 -19.24
N TYR A 407 -0.19 -10.14 -20.23
CA TYR A 407 -1.13 -11.22 -19.94
C TYR A 407 -0.46 -12.38 -19.22
N GLY A 408 0.76 -12.76 -19.65
CA GLY A 408 1.59 -13.75 -18.97
C GLY A 408 1.92 -13.33 -17.55
N ALA A 409 2.32 -12.08 -17.34
CA ALA A 409 2.57 -11.52 -16.01
C ALA A 409 1.33 -11.56 -15.11
N ALA A 410 0.14 -11.22 -15.65
CA ALA A 410 -1.13 -11.26 -14.94
C ALA A 410 -1.51 -12.67 -14.49
N LEU A 411 -1.37 -13.65 -15.40
CA LEU A 411 -1.62 -15.07 -15.09
C LEU A 411 -0.60 -15.61 -14.08
N ALA A 412 0.67 -15.27 -14.21
CA ALA A 412 1.69 -15.64 -13.24
C ALA A 412 1.41 -15.02 -11.86
N TRP A 413 1.04 -13.74 -11.81
CA TRP A 413 0.61 -13.07 -10.57
C TRP A 413 -0.54 -13.82 -9.90
N PHE A 414 -1.62 -14.06 -10.62
CA PHE A 414 -2.80 -14.76 -10.10
C PHE A 414 -2.46 -16.20 -9.69
N GLY A 415 -1.78 -16.96 -10.56
CA GLY A 415 -1.43 -18.36 -10.33
C GLY A 415 -0.55 -18.55 -9.08
N LEU A 416 0.44 -17.66 -8.88
CA LEU A 416 1.29 -17.67 -7.68
C LEU A 416 0.49 -17.37 -6.40
N ARG A 417 -0.47 -16.43 -6.46
CA ARG A 417 -1.35 -16.12 -5.32
C ARG A 417 -2.30 -17.27 -5.02
N MET A 418 -2.85 -17.90 -6.04
CA MET A 418 -3.69 -19.09 -5.90
C MET A 418 -2.89 -20.26 -5.32
N LEU A 419 -1.70 -20.52 -5.82
CA LEU A 419 -0.81 -21.57 -5.27
C LEU A 419 -0.47 -21.31 -3.79
N THR A 420 -0.13 -20.06 -3.47
CA THR A 420 0.10 -19.63 -2.08
C THR A 420 -1.15 -19.88 -1.23
N PHE A 421 -2.33 -19.53 -1.71
CA PHE A 421 -3.60 -19.72 -1.01
C PHE A 421 -3.90 -21.21 -0.73
N LEU A 422 -3.58 -22.10 -1.65
CA LEU A 422 -3.80 -23.55 -1.47
C LEU A 422 -2.85 -24.17 -0.45
N ILE A 423 -1.59 -23.72 -0.39
CA ILE A 423 -0.55 -24.35 0.42
C ILE A 423 -0.40 -23.68 1.78
N TRP A 424 -0.23 -22.35 1.77
CA TRP A 424 0.22 -21.58 2.94
C TRP A 424 -0.75 -21.61 4.13
N PRO A 425 -2.06 -21.37 3.97
CA PRO A 425 -2.99 -21.40 5.10
C PRO A 425 -3.04 -22.76 5.78
N SER A 426 -2.97 -23.86 5.01
CA SER A 426 -2.96 -25.20 5.56
C SER A 426 -1.75 -25.46 6.45
N MET A 427 -0.55 -25.06 5.99
CA MET A 427 0.69 -25.19 6.75
C MET A 427 0.66 -24.39 8.06
N VAL A 428 0.21 -23.13 7.98
CA VAL A 428 0.17 -22.24 9.15
C VAL A 428 -0.90 -22.70 10.15
N HIS A 429 -2.10 -23.02 9.69
CA HIS A 429 -3.18 -23.48 10.59
C HIS A 429 -2.81 -24.79 11.29
N LYS A 430 -2.18 -25.73 10.57
CA LYS A 430 -1.74 -26.99 11.16
C LYS A 430 -0.80 -26.78 12.34
N ARG A 431 0.03 -25.73 12.31
CA ARG A 431 1.01 -25.43 13.35
C ARG A 431 0.49 -24.53 14.47
N PHE A 432 -0.26 -23.48 14.13
CA PHE A 432 -0.63 -22.41 15.06
C PHE A 432 -2.11 -22.42 15.49
N ALA A 433 -2.98 -23.09 14.73
CA ALA A 433 -4.41 -23.20 15.01
C ALA A 433 -4.95 -24.56 14.53
N PRO A 434 -4.54 -25.69 15.15
CA PRO A 434 -4.96 -27.03 14.73
C PRO A 434 -6.50 -27.15 14.74
N GLY A 435 -7.05 -27.75 13.68
CA GLY A 435 -8.50 -27.94 13.52
C GLY A 435 -9.25 -26.76 12.89
N LEU A 436 -8.65 -25.55 12.85
CA LEU A 436 -9.32 -24.37 12.32
C LEU A 436 -9.44 -24.36 10.79
N HIS A 437 -8.51 -25.01 10.08
CA HIS A 437 -8.36 -24.90 8.63
C HIS A 437 -9.64 -25.29 7.86
N ARG A 438 -10.30 -26.37 8.27
CA ARG A 438 -11.53 -26.85 7.61
C ARG A 438 -12.66 -25.83 7.71
N GLN A 439 -12.88 -25.27 8.90
CA GLN A 439 -13.90 -24.25 9.12
C GLN A 439 -13.58 -22.97 8.35
N TRP A 440 -12.31 -22.52 8.40
CA TRP A 440 -11.84 -21.37 7.64
C TRP A 440 -12.08 -21.54 6.14
N LEU A 441 -11.73 -22.70 5.56
CA LEU A 441 -11.91 -22.97 4.13
C LEU A 441 -13.41 -23.03 3.76
N GLN A 442 -14.24 -23.66 4.58
CA GLN A 442 -15.69 -23.73 4.35
C GLN A 442 -16.33 -22.34 4.33
N ASP A 443 -15.90 -21.44 5.22
CA ASP A 443 -16.40 -20.06 5.24
C ASP A 443 -16.00 -19.29 3.99
N LEU A 444 -14.76 -19.44 3.55
CA LEU A 444 -14.27 -18.79 2.32
C LEU A 444 -15.00 -19.32 1.09
N LEU A 445 -15.15 -20.62 0.96
CA LEU A 445 -15.89 -21.24 -0.15
C LEU A 445 -17.36 -20.78 -0.18
N ARG A 446 -18.00 -20.67 0.99
CA ARG A 446 -19.37 -20.15 1.10
C ARG A 446 -19.45 -18.69 0.65
N ILE A 447 -18.52 -17.84 1.10
CA ILE A 447 -18.48 -16.43 0.72
C ILE A 447 -18.22 -16.29 -0.79
N THR A 448 -17.30 -17.07 -1.35
CA THR A 448 -17.01 -17.11 -2.79
C THR A 448 -18.23 -17.54 -3.59
N ALA A 449 -18.93 -18.60 -3.18
CA ALA A 449 -20.14 -19.07 -3.84
C ALA A 449 -21.27 -18.02 -3.80
N MET A 450 -21.47 -17.34 -2.64
CA MET A 450 -22.45 -16.27 -2.52
C MET A 450 -22.07 -15.04 -3.35
N THR A 451 -20.80 -14.73 -3.47
CA THR A 451 -20.30 -13.69 -4.38
C THR A 451 -20.61 -14.04 -5.82
N GLY A 452 -20.31 -15.26 -6.26
CA GLY A 452 -20.63 -15.73 -7.62
C GLY A 452 -22.12 -15.69 -7.92
N LEU A 453 -22.97 -16.14 -6.98
CA LEU A 453 -24.42 -16.04 -7.09
C LEU A 453 -24.87 -14.57 -7.17
N GLY A 454 -24.27 -13.69 -6.38
CA GLY A 454 -24.56 -12.26 -6.38
C GLY A 454 -24.22 -11.59 -7.71
N LEU A 455 -23.12 -11.99 -8.34
CA LEU A 455 -22.74 -11.51 -9.68
C LEU A 455 -23.75 -11.97 -10.74
N LEU A 456 -24.15 -13.25 -10.71
CA LEU A 456 -25.16 -13.79 -11.65
C LEU A 456 -26.52 -13.11 -11.51
N ILE A 457 -26.94 -12.76 -10.30
CA ILE A 457 -28.21 -12.04 -10.03
C ILE A 457 -28.04 -10.54 -10.36
N GLY A 458 -26.85 -9.98 -10.13
CA GLY A 458 -26.55 -8.57 -10.37
C GLY A 458 -26.41 -8.23 -11.85
N GLU A 459 -26.00 -9.20 -12.70
CA GLU A 459 -25.78 -8.98 -14.13
C GLU A 459 -27.02 -8.48 -14.88
N PRO A 460 -28.20 -9.12 -14.80
CA PRO A 460 -29.40 -8.59 -15.44
C PRO A 460 -29.79 -7.19 -14.97
N VAL A 461 -29.55 -6.89 -13.69
CA VAL A 461 -29.83 -5.58 -13.11
C VAL A 461 -28.84 -4.55 -13.63
N PHE A 462 -27.57 -4.92 -13.73
CA PHE A 462 -26.53 -4.08 -14.34
C PHE A 462 -26.89 -3.73 -15.79
N VAL A 463 -27.22 -4.73 -16.63
CA VAL A 463 -27.60 -4.54 -18.05
C VAL A 463 -28.84 -3.66 -18.17
N ALA A 464 -29.79 -3.76 -17.25
CA ALA A 464 -31.02 -2.93 -17.28
C ALA A 464 -30.77 -1.46 -16.91
N ILE A 465 -29.73 -1.17 -16.12
CA ILE A 465 -29.38 0.19 -15.66
C ILE A 465 -28.32 0.82 -16.55
N ALA A 466 -27.31 0.05 -16.96
CA ALA A 466 -26.16 0.54 -17.71
C ALA A 466 -26.59 1.05 -19.10
N SER A 467 -26.20 2.27 -19.39
CA SER A 467 -26.35 2.91 -20.70
C SER A 467 -24.97 3.32 -21.24
N GLU A 468 -24.89 4.08 -22.32
CA GLU A 468 -23.64 4.70 -22.78
C GLU A 468 -23.12 5.78 -21.82
N ASN A 469 -23.96 6.24 -20.87
CA ASN A 469 -23.59 7.25 -19.89
C ASN A 469 -22.76 6.62 -18.75
N ARG A 470 -21.61 7.20 -18.49
CA ARG A 470 -20.68 6.76 -17.43
C ARG A 470 -21.33 6.71 -16.05
N PHE A 471 -22.26 7.63 -15.74
CA PHE A 471 -22.97 7.65 -14.48
C PHE A 471 -23.90 6.43 -14.31
N ASP A 472 -24.61 6.03 -15.36
CA ASP A 472 -25.50 4.86 -15.32
C ASP A 472 -24.69 3.57 -15.17
N ILE A 473 -23.52 3.48 -15.80
CA ILE A 473 -22.59 2.37 -15.60
C ILE A 473 -22.15 2.29 -14.13
N LEU A 474 -21.71 3.41 -13.54
CA LEU A 474 -21.32 3.45 -12.12
C LEU A 474 -22.48 3.07 -11.19
N LEU A 475 -23.69 3.53 -11.50
CA LEU A 475 -24.90 3.16 -10.74
C LEU A 475 -25.19 1.65 -10.85
N GLY A 476 -25.13 1.09 -12.05
CA GLY A 476 -25.30 -0.34 -12.28
C GLY A 476 -24.27 -1.18 -11.52
N LEU A 477 -22.99 -0.78 -11.56
CA LEU A 477 -21.90 -1.42 -10.80
C LEU A 477 -22.14 -1.35 -9.29
N ALA A 478 -22.57 -0.18 -8.78
CA ALA A 478 -22.88 -0.01 -7.37
C ALA A 478 -24.04 -0.90 -6.93
N VAL A 479 -25.10 -0.99 -7.72
CA VAL A 479 -26.25 -1.86 -7.43
C VAL A 479 -25.84 -3.34 -7.47
N SER A 480 -25.10 -3.77 -8.49
CA SER A 480 -24.54 -5.14 -8.55
C SER A 480 -23.67 -5.47 -7.34
N GLY A 481 -22.81 -4.53 -6.95
CA GLY A 481 -21.99 -4.65 -5.74
C GLY A 481 -22.81 -4.76 -4.44
N LEU A 482 -23.86 -3.97 -4.31
CA LEU A 482 -24.79 -4.04 -3.15
C LEU A 482 -25.53 -5.36 -3.10
N ILE A 483 -25.96 -5.92 -4.23
CA ILE A 483 -26.59 -7.25 -4.31
C ILE A 483 -25.61 -8.32 -3.80
N CYS A 484 -24.35 -8.30 -4.28
CA CYS A 484 -23.33 -9.23 -3.84
C CYS A 484 -23.06 -9.09 -2.32
N LEU A 485 -22.90 -7.87 -1.82
CA LEU A 485 -22.69 -7.60 -0.40
C LEU A 485 -23.88 -8.05 0.45
N ALA A 486 -25.10 -7.81 0.00
CA ALA A 486 -26.30 -8.22 0.72
C ALA A 486 -26.39 -9.75 0.86
N LEU A 487 -26.14 -10.51 -0.21
CA LEU A 487 -26.15 -11.97 -0.18
C LEU A 487 -25.06 -12.54 0.73
N VAL A 488 -23.86 -12.00 0.64
CA VAL A 488 -22.74 -12.42 1.49
C VAL A 488 -22.99 -12.05 2.96
N THR A 489 -23.48 -10.86 3.26
CA THR A 489 -23.75 -10.42 4.63
C THR A 489 -24.93 -11.17 5.24
N PHE A 490 -25.95 -11.52 4.47
CA PHE A 490 -27.06 -12.34 4.94
C PHE A 490 -26.60 -13.70 5.48
N THR A 491 -25.65 -14.30 4.78
CA THR A 491 -25.03 -15.58 5.22
C THR A 491 -24.01 -15.41 6.35
N SER A 492 -23.51 -14.17 6.59
CA SER A 492 -22.46 -13.85 7.56
C SER A 492 -22.95 -13.01 8.75
N LYS A 493 -24.27 -12.75 8.87
CA LYS A 493 -24.89 -11.92 9.94
C LYS A 493 -24.32 -12.13 11.35
N PRO A 494 -24.06 -13.37 11.82
CA PRO A 494 -23.49 -13.57 13.14
C PRO A 494 -22.07 -13.04 13.32
N VAL A 495 -21.33 -12.84 12.21
CA VAL A 495 -19.89 -12.50 12.22
C VAL A 495 -19.66 -11.03 12.52
N VAL A 496 -20.39 -10.13 11.88
CA VAL A 496 -20.24 -8.68 12.07
C VAL A 496 -20.59 -8.30 13.49
N MET A 497 -21.70 -8.88 14.04
CA MET A 497 -22.12 -8.64 15.41
C MET A 497 -21.10 -9.19 16.42
N ARG A 498 -20.54 -10.36 16.19
CA ARG A 498 -19.51 -10.97 17.05
C ARG A 498 -18.18 -10.23 17.02
N LEU A 499 -17.74 -9.74 15.84
CA LEU A 499 -16.55 -8.90 15.72
C LEU A 499 -16.71 -7.61 16.53
N TYR A 500 -17.83 -6.92 16.38
CA TYR A 500 -18.15 -5.73 17.15
C TYR A 500 -18.09 -5.99 18.67
N VAL A 501 -18.72 -7.08 19.12
CA VAL A 501 -18.70 -7.48 20.53
C VAL A 501 -17.32 -7.87 21.03
N LEU A 502 -16.50 -8.58 20.21
CA LEU A 502 -15.13 -8.96 20.57
C LEU A 502 -14.18 -7.75 20.61
N MET A 503 -14.39 -6.76 19.76
CA MET A 503 -13.63 -5.51 19.76
C MET A 503 -14.02 -4.57 20.90
N THR A 504 -15.31 -4.55 21.28
CA THR A 504 -15.84 -3.64 22.31
C THR A 504 -15.78 -4.22 23.74
N LYS A 505 -15.89 -5.54 23.91
CA LYS A 505 -15.77 -6.22 25.22
C LYS A 505 -14.37 -6.19 25.86
N SER A 506 -13.40 -5.52 25.26
CA SER A 506 -12.05 -5.35 25.82
C SER A 506 -11.88 -4.10 26.69
N SER A 507 -12.95 -3.45 27.08
CA SER A 507 -12.92 -2.21 27.87
C SER A 507 -13.44 -2.36 29.31
N VAL A 508 -13.41 -3.59 29.87
CA VAL A 508 -13.63 -3.79 31.31
C VAL A 508 -12.41 -4.43 31.93
#